data_ac09a50962cb44e4dd653dfcc0a2ced3
#
_entry.id   ac09a50962cb44e4dd653dfcc0a2ced3
#
_cell.length_a   1.000
_cell.length_b   1.000
_cell.length_c   1.000
_cell.angle_alpha   90.00
_cell.angle_beta   90.00
_cell.angle_gamma   90.00
#
_symmetry.space_group_name_H-M   'P 1'
#
loop_
_entity.id
_entity.type
_entity.pdbx_description
1 polymer ?
#
loop_
_entity_poly.entity_id
_entity_poly.type
_entity_poly.pdbx_seq_one_letter_code
_entity_poly.pdbx_strand_id
1 'polypeptide(L)'
;MNILPSVTEIVAEVRERFGDRLLAVHAERPNEIYFDAGLDLVAGFSAHLYKNCDARLTGVFADDVRESEKVFHVYYLFAIDAAHAFFILRVPVPADNPEFPSLANAIPAANWQEREIQDWFGLKLIGHPNPARCALHDDWPEVYPLRKDFDLHTKLPPFQGERHKFREVEGEGVFQVPVGPVHAGIIEPGHFLFSVAGEPVLYLQLRLFYTHK
;
A
#
# COMPACT_ATOMS: atom_id res chain seq x y z
N MET A 1 -35.15 -9.81 8.14
CA MET A 1 -33.96 -10.64 8.34
C MET A 1 -33.21 -10.59 7.01
N ASN A 2 -32.18 -9.73 6.90
CA ASN A 2 -31.39 -9.66 5.65
C ASN A 2 -30.60 -10.96 5.52
N ILE A 3 -30.89 -11.72 4.48
CA ILE A 3 -30.11 -12.90 4.12
C ILE A 3 -28.79 -12.35 3.60
N LEU A 4 -27.70 -12.72 4.25
CA LEU A 4 -26.35 -12.32 3.82
C LEU A 4 -26.03 -13.01 2.47
N PRO A 5 -25.52 -12.26 1.49
CA PRO A 5 -25.23 -12.83 0.17
C PRO A 5 -24.16 -13.91 0.28
N SER A 6 -24.36 -15.01 -0.40
CA SER A 6 -23.36 -16.08 -0.51
C SER A 6 -22.22 -15.68 -1.44
N VAL A 7 -21.08 -16.36 -1.32
CA VAL A 7 -19.93 -16.18 -2.26
C VAL A 7 -20.39 -16.28 -3.71
N THR A 8 -21.28 -17.25 -4.01
CA THR A 8 -21.78 -17.48 -5.37
C THR A 8 -22.59 -16.30 -5.89
N GLU A 9 -23.43 -15.69 -5.06
CA GLU A 9 -24.24 -14.52 -5.44
C GLU A 9 -23.35 -13.30 -5.72
N ILE A 10 -22.34 -13.04 -4.87
CA ILE A 10 -21.41 -11.93 -5.07
C ILE A 10 -20.58 -12.15 -6.35
N VAL A 11 -20.09 -13.37 -6.58
CA VAL A 11 -19.35 -13.69 -7.83
C VAL A 11 -20.24 -13.50 -9.06
N ALA A 12 -21.52 -13.88 -8.98
CA ALA A 12 -22.48 -13.67 -10.08
C ALA A 12 -22.69 -12.17 -10.36
N GLU A 13 -22.89 -11.36 -9.31
CA GLU A 13 -23.02 -9.90 -9.41
C GLU A 13 -21.77 -9.24 -10.03
N VAL A 14 -20.58 -9.65 -9.58
CA VAL A 14 -19.31 -9.14 -10.11
C VAL A 14 -19.16 -9.52 -11.60
N ARG A 15 -19.52 -10.75 -11.97
CA ARG A 15 -19.49 -11.20 -13.37
C ARG A 15 -20.52 -10.47 -14.25
N GLU A 16 -21.70 -10.22 -13.75
CA GLU A 16 -22.70 -9.44 -14.47
C GLU A 16 -22.21 -8.01 -14.74
N ARG A 17 -21.57 -7.41 -13.75
CA ARG A 17 -21.11 -6.02 -13.84
C ARG A 17 -19.84 -5.81 -14.66
N PHE A 18 -18.89 -6.72 -14.56
CA PHE A 18 -17.54 -6.58 -15.14
C PHE A 18 -17.17 -7.66 -16.14
N GLY A 19 -18.03 -8.64 -16.39
CA GLY A 19 -17.75 -9.90 -17.06
C GLY A 19 -16.77 -9.84 -18.22
N ASP A 20 -17.08 -9.09 -19.27
CA ASP A 20 -16.26 -8.98 -20.49
C ASP A 20 -14.90 -8.29 -20.28
N ARG A 21 -14.72 -7.64 -19.12
CA ARG A 21 -13.49 -6.94 -18.74
C ARG A 21 -12.62 -7.75 -17.79
N LEU A 22 -13.15 -8.86 -17.24
CA LEU A 22 -12.38 -9.79 -16.44
C LEU A 22 -11.63 -10.75 -17.34
N LEU A 23 -10.33 -10.89 -17.11
CA LEU A 23 -9.47 -11.82 -17.85
C LEU A 23 -9.71 -13.27 -17.42
N ALA A 24 -9.88 -13.47 -16.11
CA ALA A 24 -10.22 -14.76 -15.52
C ALA A 24 -10.93 -14.59 -14.17
N VAL A 25 -11.67 -15.62 -13.77
CA VAL A 25 -12.24 -15.76 -12.41
C VAL A 25 -12.06 -17.21 -11.98
N HIS A 26 -11.29 -17.43 -10.93
CA HIS A 26 -11.01 -18.76 -10.40
C HIS A 26 -10.98 -18.77 -8.88
N ALA A 27 -11.09 -19.94 -8.29
CA ALA A 27 -11.03 -20.14 -6.84
C ALA A 27 -9.88 -21.08 -6.51
N GLU A 28 -8.94 -20.63 -5.69
CA GLU A 28 -7.90 -21.50 -5.13
C GLU A 28 -8.45 -22.32 -3.96
N ARG A 29 -9.40 -21.74 -3.23
CA ARG A 29 -10.16 -22.39 -2.16
C ARG A 29 -11.62 -21.97 -2.23
N PRO A 30 -12.55 -22.67 -1.59
CA PRO A 30 -13.98 -22.33 -1.64
C PRO A 30 -14.33 -20.91 -1.21
N ASN A 31 -13.50 -20.31 -0.38
CA ASN A 31 -13.65 -18.95 0.17
C ASN A 31 -12.57 -17.97 -0.28
N GLU A 32 -11.82 -18.28 -1.32
CA GLU A 32 -10.71 -17.49 -1.84
C GLU A 32 -10.84 -17.37 -3.35
N ILE A 33 -11.40 -16.26 -3.81
CA ILE A 33 -11.80 -16.04 -5.20
C ILE A 33 -10.89 -14.99 -5.84
N TYR A 34 -10.23 -15.37 -6.90
CA TYR A 34 -9.38 -14.48 -7.70
C TYR A 34 -10.14 -13.93 -8.91
N PHE A 35 -9.92 -12.65 -9.17
CA PHE A 35 -10.39 -11.93 -10.33
C PHE A 35 -9.17 -11.33 -11.04
N ASP A 36 -8.85 -11.85 -12.20
CA ASP A 36 -7.80 -11.28 -13.04
C ASP A 36 -8.39 -10.21 -13.94
N ALA A 37 -7.79 -9.02 -13.94
CA ALA A 37 -8.29 -7.90 -14.73
C ALA A 37 -7.17 -6.94 -15.13
N GLY A 38 -7.47 -6.03 -16.07
CA GLY A 38 -6.58 -4.93 -16.43
C GLY A 38 -6.55 -3.82 -15.38
N LEU A 39 -5.52 -2.98 -15.46
CA LEU A 39 -5.34 -1.82 -14.57
C LEU A 39 -6.51 -0.84 -14.60
N ASP A 40 -7.21 -0.74 -15.71
CA ASP A 40 -8.38 0.12 -15.90
C ASP A 40 -9.58 -0.28 -15.03
N LEU A 41 -9.61 -1.53 -14.55
CA LEU A 41 -10.67 -2.03 -13.66
C LEU A 41 -10.40 -1.75 -12.18
N VAL A 42 -9.18 -1.49 -11.76
CA VAL A 42 -8.79 -1.38 -10.35
C VAL A 42 -9.74 -0.47 -9.56
N ALA A 43 -9.94 0.76 -10.03
CA ALA A 43 -10.78 1.73 -9.32
C ALA A 43 -12.25 1.31 -9.26
N GLY A 44 -12.82 0.89 -10.40
CA GLY A 44 -14.24 0.53 -10.51
C GLY A 44 -14.58 -0.73 -9.74
N PHE A 45 -13.76 -1.76 -9.86
CA PHE A 45 -13.91 -3.03 -9.16
C PHE A 45 -13.80 -2.86 -7.65
N SER A 46 -12.74 -2.20 -7.20
CA SER A 46 -12.49 -1.95 -5.78
C SER A 46 -13.60 -1.10 -5.14
N ALA A 47 -14.06 -0.06 -5.85
CA ALA A 47 -15.17 0.76 -5.37
C ALA A 47 -16.47 -0.04 -5.26
N HIS A 48 -16.72 -0.97 -6.18
CA HIS A 48 -17.89 -1.82 -6.14
C HIS A 48 -17.87 -2.75 -4.92
N LEU A 49 -16.79 -3.50 -4.72
CA LEU A 49 -16.65 -4.36 -3.55
C LEU A 49 -16.76 -3.57 -2.24
N TYR A 50 -16.06 -2.44 -2.14
CA TYR A 50 -16.01 -1.64 -0.93
C TYR A 50 -17.35 -0.99 -0.57
N LYS A 51 -18.11 -0.48 -1.57
CA LYS A 51 -19.34 0.28 -1.33
C LYS A 51 -20.62 -0.55 -1.41
N ASN A 52 -20.63 -1.59 -2.24
CA ASN A 52 -21.84 -2.36 -2.53
C ASN A 52 -21.85 -3.75 -1.89
N CYS A 53 -20.66 -4.34 -1.68
CA CYS A 53 -20.56 -5.68 -1.08
C CYS A 53 -20.09 -5.65 0.39
N ASP A 54 -19.99 -4.46 1.01
CA ASP A 54 -19.49 -4.27 2.38
C ASP A 54 -18.11 -4.94 2.59
N ALA A 55 -17.29 -4.93 1.55
CA ALA A 55 -15.99 -5.55 1.58
C ALA A 55 -14.94 -4.63 2.23
N ARG A 56 -14.12 -5.17 3.08
CA ARG A 56 -13.01 -4.46 3.73
C ARG A 56 -11.70 -4.76 2.99
N LEU A 57 -11.01 -3.72 2.52
CA LEU A 57 -9.66 -3.89 1.99
C LEU A 57 -8.73 -4.29 3.13
N THR A 58 -8.15 -5.48 3.04
CA THR A 58 -7.28 -6.06 4.07
C THR A 58 -5.82 -6.10 3.68
N GLY A 59 -5.51 -6.02 2.39
CA GLY A 59 -4.16 -6.02 1.90
C GLY A 59 -4.03 -5.48 0.48
N VAL A 60 -2.91 -4.80 0.21
CA VAL A 60 -2.42 -4.53 -1.15
C VAL A 60 -0.95 -4.92 -1.17
N PHE A 61 -0.57 -5.80 -2.08
CA PHE A 61 0.82 -6.27 -2.19
C PHE A 61 1.16 -6.56 -3.65
N ALA A 62 2.45 -6.74 -3.93
CA ALA A 62 2.92 -7.06 -5.26
C ALA A 62 3.81 -8.30 -5.28
N ASP A 63 3.95 -8.89 -6.46
CA ASP A 63 4.88 -9.96 -6.76
C ASP A 63 5.62 -9.67 -8.05
N ASP A 64 6.91 -10.04 -8.09
CA ASP A 64 7.75 -9.92 -9.26
C ASP A 64 7.71 -11.21 -10.08
N VAL A 65 6.94 -11.22 -11.14
CA VAL A 65 6.85 -12.33 -12.10
C VAL A 65 7.45 -11.98 -13.47
N ARG A 66 8.33 -10.97 -13.51
CA ARG A 66 8.97 -10.49 -14.74
C ARG A 66 9.75 -11.54 -15.49
N GLU A 67 10.31 -12.52 -14.80
CA GLU A 67 11.07 -13.59 -15.44
C GLU A 67 10.18 -14.44 -16.35
N SER A 68 8.99 -14.82 -15.88
CA SER A 68 8.03 -15.67 -16.59
C SER A 68 7.05 -14.91 -17.47
N GLU A 69 6.53 -13.77 -16.98
CA GLU A 69 5.38 -13.10 -17.59
C GLU A 69 5.67 -11.68 -18.08
N LYS A 70 6.87 -11.13 -17.80
CA LYS A 70 7.29 -9.75 -18.14
C LYS A 70 6.46 -8.67 -17.46
N VAL A 71 5.80 -9.00 -16.35
CA VAL A 71 4.98 -8.09 -15.54
C VAL A 71 5.33 -8.21 -14.05
N PHE A 72 4.86 -7.26 -13.28
CA PHE A 72 4.58 -7.45 -11.85
C PHE A 72 3.10 -7.75 -11.70
N HIS A 73 2.71 -8.52 -10.69
CA HIS A 73 1.31 -8.58 -10.28
C HIS A 73 1.09 -7.70 -9.06
N VAL A 74 0.03 -6.91 -9.07
CA VAL A 74 -0.48 -6.21 -7.89
C VAL A 74 -1.79 -6.87 -7.47
N TYR A 75 -1.92 -7.14 -6.19
CA TYR A 75 -3.05 -7.83 -5.59
C TYR A 75 -3.78 -6.89 -4.64
N TYR A 76 -5.09 -6.82 -4.77
CA TYR A 76 -5.98 -6.11 -3.84
C TYR A 76 -6.86 -7.13 -3.14
N LEU A 77 -6.62 -7.33 -1.85
CA LEU A 77 -7.27 -8.36 -1.04
C LEU A 77 -8.44 -7.74 -0.27
N PHE A 78 -9.64 -8.16 -0.59
CA PHE A 78 -10.86 -7.76 0.09
C PHE A 78 -11.43 -8.91 0.91
N ALA A 79 -11.75 -8.65 2.19
CA ALA A 79 -12.52 -9.57 3.02
C ALA A 79 -13.98 -9.15 3.01
N ILE A 80 -14.88 -10.12 2.79
CA ILE A 80 -16.31 -9.97 2.95
C ILE A 80 -16.71 -10.85 4.14
N ASP A 81 -16.78 -10.24 5.33
CA ASP A 81 -16.96 -10.97 6.58
C ASP A 81 -18.28 -11.73 6.60
N ALA A 82 -19.33 -11.17 6.02
CA ALA A 82 -20.64 -11.79 5.90
C ALA A 82 -20.65 -13.09 5.07
N ALA A 83 -19.78 -13.18 4.07
CA ALA A 83 -19.62 -14.35 3.22
C ALA A 83 -18.49 -15.28 3.69
N HIS A 84 -17.77 -14.92 4.75
CA HIS A 84 -16.56 -15.62 5.22
C HIS A 84 -15.55 -15.89 4.10
N ALA A 85 -15.35 -14.91 3.21
CA ALA A 85 -14.55 -15.09 2.00
C ALA A 85 -13.61 -13.92 1.71
N PHE A 86 -12.57 -14.23 0.95
CA PHE A 86 -11.66 -13.27 0.35
C PHE A 86 -11.91 -13.15 -1.15
N PHE A 87 -11.95 -11.92 -1.63
CA PHE A 87 -12.03 -11.57 -3.03
C PHE A 87 -10.76 -10.83 -3.40
N ILE A 88 -9.99 -11.38 -4.31
CA ILE A 88 -8.66 -10.92 -4.65
C ILE A 88 -8.67 -10.43 -6.09
N LEU A 89 -8.51 -9.13 -6.29
CA LEU A 89 -8.26 -8.58 -7.61
C LEU A 89 -6.76 -8.67 -7.88
N ARG A 90 -6.36 -9.38 -8.94
CA ARG A 90 -4.99 -9.47 -9.43
C ARG A 90 -4.87 -8.73 -10.76
N VAL A 91 -3.93 -7.80 -10.85
CA VAL A 91 -3.70 -7.01 -12.05
C VAL A 91 -2.24 -7.07 -12.50
N PRO A 92 -1.98 -7.29 -13.79
CA PRO A 92 -0.63 -7.24 -14.33
C PRO A 92 -0.20 -5.79 -14.55
N VAL A 93 1.00 -5.44 -14.07
CA VAL A 93 1.66 -4.16 -14.30
C VAL A 93 2.85 -4.40 -15.21
N PRO A 94 2.88 -3.84 -16.43
CA PRO A 94 3.96 -4.07 -17.39
C PRO A 94 5.33 -3.64 -16.85
N ALA A 95 6.37 -4.46 -17.09
CA ALA A 95 7.70 -4.18 -16.60
C ALA A 95 8.38 -2.97 -17.27
N ASP A 96 7.98 -2.67 -18.51
CA ASP A 96 8.48 -1.54 -19.31
C ASP A 96 7.75 -0.22 -18.99
N ASN A 97 6.57 -0.29 -18.38
CA ASN A 97 5.84 0.85 -17.83
C ASN A 97 5.26 0.50 -16.44
N PRO A 98 6.09 0.47 -15.40
CA PRO A 98 5.71 -0.03 -14.09
C PRO A 98 4.86 0.99 -13.29
N GLU A 99 3.69 1.32 -13.81
CA GLU A 99 2.75 2.29 -13.21
C GLU A 99 1.41 1.61 -12.92
N PHE A 100 0.80 1.95 -11.76
CA PHE A 100 -0.55 1.46 -11.44
C PHE A 100 -1.38 2.53 -10.70
N PRO A 101 -2.73 2.50 -10.85
CA PRO A 101 -3.61 3.49 -10.25
C PRO A 101 -3.71 3.29 -8.74
N SER A 102 -3.63 4.38 -7.99
CA SER A 102 -3.82 4.36 -6.54
C SER A 102 -5.30 4.31 -6.16
N LEU A 103 -5.62 3.54 -5.13
CA LEU A 103 -6.91 3.51 -4.46
C LEU A 103 -6.97 4.43 -3.23
N ALA A 104 -5.86 5.02 -2.79
CA ALA A 104 -5.74 5.72 -1.51
C ALA A 104 -6.74 6.87 -1.32
N ASN A 105 -7.15 7.54 -2.41
CA ASN A 105 -8.18 8.59 -2.35
C ASN A 105 -9.59 8.04 -2.09
N ALA A 106 -9.89 6.83 -2.56
CA ALA A 106 -11.20 6.21 -2.42
C ALA A 106 -11.28 5.28 -1.20
N ILE A 107 -10.18 4.61 -0.91
CA ILE A 107 -10.02 3.63 0.17
C ILE A 107 -8.72 3.95 0.91
N PRO A 108 -8.76 4.80 1.95
CA PRO A 108 -7.55 5.27 2.67
C PRO A 108 -6.68 4.14 3.24
N ALA A 109 -7.24 2.96 3.50
CA ALA A 109 -6.50 1.78 3.94
C ALA A 109 -5.41 1.33 2.94
N ALA A 110 -5.52 1.67 1.66
CA ALA A 110 -4.53 1.35 0.64
C ALA A 110 -3.26 2.22 0.73
N ASN A 111 -3.33 3.38 1.37
CA ASN A 111 -2.30 4.43 1.32
C ASN A 111 -0.87 3.91 1.61
N TRP A 112 -0.67 3.26 2.72
CA TRP A 112 0.66 2.83 3.16
C TRP A 112 1.15 1.61 2.37
N GLN A 113 0.27 0.68 2.10
CA GLN A 113 0.58 -0.56 1.38
C GLN A 113 0.99 -0.26 -0.08
N GLU A 114 0.32 0.69 -0.73
CA GLU A 114 0.71 1.14 -2.07
C GLU A 114 2.10 1.79 -2.06
N ARG A 115 2.40 2.61 -1.06
CA ARG A 115 3.73 3.22 -0.89
C ARG A 115 4.81 2.19 -0.59
N GLU A 116 4.49 1.13 0.15
CA GLU A 116 5.39 -0.01 0.35
C GLU A 116 5.71 -0.71 -0.97
N ILE A 117 4.71 -0.92 -1.83
CA ILE A 117 4.91 -1.49 -3.17
C ILE A 117 5.86 -0.60 -3.99
N GLN A 118 5.68 0.72 -3.94
CA GLN A 118 6.59 1.67 -4.59
C GLN A 118 8.02 1.50 -4.06
N ASP A 119 8.22 1.44 -2.77
CA ASP A 119 9.53 1.31 -2.15
C ASP A 119 10.20 -0.03 -2.46
N TRP A 120 9.45 -1.14 -2.37
CA TRP A 120 10.00 -2.48 -2.52
C TRP A 120 10.20 -2.92 -3.98
N PHE A 121 9.33 -2.49 -4.89
CA PHE A 121 9.32 -2.94 -6.28
C PHE A 121 9.60 -1.82 -7.30
N GLY A 122 9.57 -0.55 -6.89
CA GLY A 122 9.72 0.59 -7.79
C GLY A 122 8.55 0.77 -8.76
N LEU A 123 7.36 0.35 -8.35
CA LEU A 123 6.13 0.58 -9.10
C LEU A 123 5.63 2.00 -8.81
N LYS A 124 5.35 2.78 -9.83
CA LYS A 124 4.93 4.17 -9.70
C LYS A 124 3.43 4.28 -9.45
N LEU A 125 3.07 5.04 -8.44
CA LEU A 125 1.69 5.31 -8.04
C LEU A 125 1.09 6.45 -8.84
N ILE A 126 0.01 6.18 -9.57
CA ILE A 126 -0.72 7.20 -10.32
C ILE A 126 -1.91 7.70 -9.50
N GLY A 127 -1.94 9.00 -9.21
CA GLY A 127 -3.04 9.64 -8.46
C GLY A 127 -3.00 9.44 -6.95
N HIS A 128 -1.92 8.96 -6.38
CA HIS A 128 -1.76 8.83 -4.94
C HIS A 128 -1.66 10.21 -4.26
N PRO A 129 -2.38 10.48 -3.15
CA PRO A 129 -2.38 11.79 -2.50
C PRO A 129 -1.04 12.18 -1.86
N ASN A 130 -0.24 11.20 -1.46
CA ASN A 130 1.09 11.42 -0.87
C ASN A 130 2.01 10.24 -1.18
N PRO A 131 2.67 10.20 -2.35
CA PRO A 131 3.53 9.08 -2.77
C PRO A 131 4.94 9.14 -2.14
N ALA A 132 5.11 9.81 -1.01
CA ALA A 132 6.39 9.84 -0.31
C ALA A 132 6.79 8.44 0.16
N ARG A 133 8.08 8.16 0.23
CA ARG A 133 8.61 6.90 0.79
C ARG A 133 8.11 6.67 2.21
N CYS A 134 7.93 5.42 2.60
CA CYS A 134 7.49 5.06 3.94
C CYS A 134 8.23 3.85 4.54
N ALA A 135 8.55 2.85 3.76
CA ALA A 135 9.21 1.63 4.23
C ALA A 135 10.75 1.74 4.16
N LEU A 136 11.28 2.39 3.15
CA LEU A 136 12.70 2.64 3.00
C LEU A 136 13.08 4.05 3.47
N HIS A 137 14.36 4.27 3.79
CA HIS A 137 14.87 5.59 4.16
C HIS A 137 14.71 6.59 3.01
N ASP A 138 14.56 7.88 3.32
CA ASP A 138 14.49 8.93 2.30
C ASP A 138 15.71 8.98 1.39
N ASP A 139 16.86 8.57 1.93
CA ASP A 139 18.16 8.50 1.28
C ASP A 139 18.45 7.13 0.66
N TRP A 140 17.48 6.22 0.62
CA TRP A 140 17.63 4.94 -0.07
C TRP A 140 17.79 5.17 -1.58
N PRO A 141 18.79 4.55 -2.23
CA PRO A 141 19.00 4.70 -3.66
C PRO A 141 17.86 4.08 -4.48
N GLU A 142 17.84 4.33 -5.81
CA GLU A 142 16.83 3.78 -6.72
C GLU A 142 17.10 2.29 -7.02
N VAL A 143 17.12 1.50 -5.95
CA VAL A 143 17.17 0.03 -5.97
C VAL A 143 16.01 -0.53 -5.17
N TYR A 144 15.51 -1.68 -5.60
CA TYR A 144 14.24 -2.19 -5.11
C TYR A 144 14.43 -3.60 -4.54
N PRO A 145 14.47 -3.73 -3.20
CA PRO A 145 14.93 -4.96 -2.53
C PRO A 145 14.09 -6.21 -2.76
N LEU A 146 12.81 -6.09 -3.12
CA LEU A 146 11.95 -7.25 -3.38
C LEU A 146 11.87 -7.64 -4.86
N ARG A 147 12.59 -6.93 -5.74
CA ARG A 147 12.78 -7.42 -7.11
C ARG A 147 13.67 -8.64 -7.11
N LYS A 148 13.34 -9.64 -7.94
CA LYS A 148 14.13 -10.89 -8.06
C LYS A 148 15.54 -10.69 -8.64
N ASP A 149 15.75 -9.57 -9.33
CA ASP A 149 17.07 -9.16 -9.86
C ASP A 149 17.92 -8.36 -8.85
N PHE A 150 17.41 -8.13 -7.62
CA PHE A 150 18.20 -7.50 -6.56
C PHE A 150 19.12 -8.51 -5.90
N ASP A 151 20.43 -8.25 -5.93
CA ASP A 151 21.42 -9.07 -5.24
C ASP A 151 21.60 -8.60 -3.79
N LEU A 152 21.42 -9.48 -2.84
CA LEU A 152 21.61 -9.23 -1.39
C LEU A 152 23.02 -8.77 -1.03
N HIS A 153 24.02 -9.05 -1.88
CA HIS A 153 25.40 -8.60 -1.70
C HIS A 153 25.68 -7.24 -2.35
N THR A 154 24.67 -6.61 -2.94
CA THR A 154 24.80 -5.28 -3.55
C THR A 154 25.30 -4.27 -2.53
N LYS A 155 26.44 -3.66 -2.81
CA LYS A 155 26.92 -2.53 -2.02
C LYS A 155 26.14 -1.29 -2.43
N LEU A 156 25.28 -0.82 -1.55
CA LEU A 156 24.55 0.42 -1.77
C LEU A 156 25.50 1.60 -1.84
N PRO A 157 25.28 2.56 -2.77
CA PRO A 157 26.07 3.78 -2.81
C PRO A 157 25.90 4.58 -1.51
N PRO A 158 26.90 5.33 -1.07
CA PRO A 158 26.73 6.26 0.04
C PRO A 158 25.65 7.29 -0.31
N PHE A 159 24.92 7.72 0.69
CA PHE A 159 23.90 8.74 0.54
C PHE A 159 24.47 10.03 -0.08
N GLN A 160 23.82 10.51 -1.13
CA GLN A 160 24.23 11.71 -1.87
C GLN A 160 23.15 12.81 -1.87
N GLY A 161 21.99 12.57 -1.26
CA GLY A 161 20.86 13.48 -1.23
C GLY A 161 20.84 14.42 -0.01
N GLU A 162 19.83 15.25 0.07
CA GLU A 162 19.54 16.02 1.27
C GLU A 162 18.81 15.17 2.30
N ARG A 163 19.29 15.20 3.55
CA ARG A 163 18.57 14.58 4.66
C ARG A 163 17.23 15.27 4.88
N HIS A 164 16.24 14.51 5.31
CA HIS A 164 14.95 15.06 5.70
C HIS A 164 15.11 16.24 6.66
N LYS A 165 14.49 17.37 6.32
CA LYS A 165 14.46 18.55 7.17
C LYS A 165 13.08 18.60 7.86
N PHE A 166 13.08 18.61 9.18
CA PHE A 166 11.85 18.84 9.93
C PHE A 166 11.40 20.30 9.75
N ARG A 167 10.09 20.49 9.71
CA ARG A 167 9.50 21.82 9.68
C ARG A 167 9.77 22.50 11.03
N GLU A 168 10.32 23.69 10.98
CA GLU A 168 10.45 24.55 12.15
C GLU A 168 9.12 25.27 12.41
N VAL A 169 8.75 25.35 13.68
CA VAL A 169 7.59 26.12 14.16
C VAL A 169 8.14 27.24 15.01
N GLU A 170 7.95 28.49 14.55
CA GLU A 170 8.43 29.69 15.21
C GLU A 170 7.35 30.30 16.11
N GLY A 171 7.76 30.97 17.17
CA GLY A 171 6.88 31.68 18.09
C GLY A 171 7.53 31.89 19.46
N GLU A 172 7.02 32.86 20.22
CA GLU A 172 7.50 33.10 21.57
C GLU A 172 7.19 31.91 22.48
N GLY A 173 8.20 31.40 23.17
CA GLY A 173 8.08 30.24 24.07
C GLY A 173 7.91 28.89 23.34
N VAL A 174 8.08 28.83 22.02
CA VAL A 174 8.05 27.58 21.26
C VAL A 174 9.42 26.88 21.38
N PHE A 175 9.37 25.58 21.68
CA PHE A 175 10.55 24.73 21.66
C PHE A 175 10.20 23.33 21.10
N GLN A 176 11.23 22.59 20.71
CA GLN A 176 11.08 21.25 20.14
C GLN A 176 11.49 20.18 21.15
N VAL A 177 10.67 19.14 21.26
CA VAL A 177 10.92 17.97 22.09
C VAL A 177 11.04 16.75 21.17
N PRO A 178 12.27 16.23 20.95
CA PRO A 178 12.47 15.00 20.20
C PRO A 178 12.24 13.78 21.10
N VAL A 179 11.53 12.78 20.58
CA VAL A 179 11.33 11.47 21.21
C VAL A 179 11.66 10.38 20.23
N GLY A 180 12.53 9.45 20.62
CA GLY A 180 13.00 8.37 19.74
C GLY A 180 14.06 8.83 18.71
N PRO A 181 14.45 7.96 17.76
CA PRO A 181 13.92 6.61 17.49
C PRO A 181 14.25 5.56 18.56
N VAL A 182 15.27 5.79 19.38
CA VAL A 182 15.61 4.92 20.52
C VAL A 182 14.87 5.41 21.76
N HIS A 183 13.97 4.61 22.27
CA HIS A 183 13.17 4.91 23.48
C HIS A 183 12.86 3.61 24.25
N ALA A 184 12.40 3.74 25.50
CA ALA A 184 12.10 2.60 26.37
C ALA A 184 10.64 2.11 26.30
N GLY A 185 9.87 2.55 25.30
CA GLY A 185 8.48 2.12 25.11
C GLY A 185 8.36 0.76 24.43
N ILE A 186 7.16 0.18 24.47
CA ILE A 186 6.82 -1.10 23.83
C ILE A 186 6.50 -0.95 22.34
N ILE A 187 6.41 0.27 21.83
CA ILE A 187 6.17 0.57 20.41
C ILE A 187 7.46 0.41 19.59
N GLU A 188 7.30 0.17 18.30
CA GLU A 188 8.44 0.10 17.38
C GLU A 188 9.22 1.42 17.34
N PRO A 189 10.54 1.39 17.04
CA PRO A 189 11.35 2.58 16.90
C PRO A 189 10.76 3.57 15.89
N GLY A 190 10.50 4.78 16.37
CA GLY A 190 10.00 5.90 15.58
C GLY A 190 10.48 7.20 16.16
N HIS A 191 10.68 8.20 15.31
CA HIS A 191 11.04 9.54 15.74
C HIS A 191 9.81 10.45 15.75
N PHE A 192 9.56 11.06 16.88
CA PHE A 192 8.46 12.01 17.12
C PHE A 192 9.07 13.35 17.48
N LEU A 193 8.84 14.36 16.66
CA LEU A 193 9.28 15.72 16.96
C LEU A 193 8.07 16.58 17.32
N PHE A 194 7.94 16.89 18.60
CA PHE A 194 6.89 17.76 19.11
C PHE A 194 7.37 19.20 19.08
N SER A 195 6.63 20.11 18.47
CA SER A 195 6.77 21.55 18.66
C SER A 195 5.73 21.99 19.68
N VAL A 196 6.17 22.52 20.82
CA VAL A 196 5.31 22.86 21.96
C VAL A 196 5.53 24.30 22.41
N ALA A 197 4.48 24.89 23.02
CA ALA A 197 4.56 26.16 23.72
C ALA A 197 4.00 25.98 25.13
N GLY A 198 4.88 25.73 26.08
CA GLY A 198 4.48 25.20 27.39
C GLY A 198 3.96 23.77 27.28
N GLU A 199 2.73 23.49 27.73
CA GLU A 199 2.09 22.17 27.65
C GLU A 199 1.44 21.86 26.28
N PRO A 200 0.80 22.82 25.57
CA PRO A 200 0.15 22.56 24.30
C PRO A 200 1.11 22.12 23.20
N VAL A 201 0.75 21.02 22.49
CA VAL A 201 1.43 20.59 21.26
C VAL A 201 0.89 21.42 20.09
N LEU A 202 1.76 22.20 19.46
CA LEU A 202 1.42 23.02 18.30
C LEU A 202 1.53 22.25 17.01
N TYR A 203 2.55 21.38 16.90
CA TYR A 203 2.79 20.58 15.72
C TYR A 203 3.51 19.28 16.09
N LEU A 204 3.14 18.19 15.42
CA LEU A 204 3.77 16.88 15.57
C LEU A 204 4.27 16.38 14.23
N GLN A 205 5.53 16.02 14.16
CA GLN A 205 6.14 15.37 13.00
C GLN A 205 6.56 13.96 13.37
N LEU A 206 6.22 13.02 12.49
CA LEU A 206 6.49 11.59 12.68
C LEU A 206 7.44 11.09 11.61
N ARG A 207 8.42 10.30 12.05
CA ARG A 207 9.28 9.48 11.19
C ARG A 207 9.23 8.06 11.72
N LEU A 208 8.70 7.16 10.92
CA LEU A 208 8.49 5.75 11.28
C LEU A 208 9.46 4.85 10.51
N PHE A 209 9.28 3.55 10.61
CA PHE A 209 10.04 2.53 9.87
C PHE A 209 11.55 2.51 10.16
N TYR A 210 11.95 2.76 11.40
CA TYR A 210 13.34 2.61 11.83
C TYR A 210 13.75 1.15 12.10
N THR A 211 12.78 0.23 12.10
CA THR A 211 13.03 -1.20 12.21
C THR A 211 12.78 -1.84 10.85
N HIS A 212 13.82 -2.39 10.26
CA HIS A 212 13.75 -3.21 9.05
C HIS A 212 13.87 -4.67 9.46
N LYS A 213 12.86 -5.46 9.14
CA LYS A 213 12.84 -6.89 9.41
C LYS A 213 12.93 -7.65 8.09
#